data_bc21e971b1360eccdc513df8f11f3b1e
#
_entry.id   bc21e971b1360eccdc513df8f11f3b1e
#
_cell.length_a   1.000
_cell.length_b   1.000
_cell.length_c   1.000
_cell.angle_alpha   90.00
_cell.angle_beta   90.00
_cell.angle_gamma   90.00
#
_symmetry.space_group_name_H-M   'P 1'
#
loop_
_entity.id
_entity.type
_entity.pdbx_description
1 polymer ?
#
loop_
_entity_poly.entity_id
_entity_poly.type
_entity_poly.pdbx_seq_one_letter_code
_entity_poly.pdbx_strand_id
1 'polypeptide(L)'
;MTHLVLDQVSIHYDGQPAPAVERVSIDIAKDDFVVLVGRSGCGKTSLLNVAAGLVEPVRGRATIGGRPITAPGSDRAVVFQNDALFPWLTARENVAFALRLRGVRAAERARTADDLLALVKLDGAGDKRIWELSSGMRQRVGLARALAAAPQFLLLDEPLGALDALTRERMQTTLLDLWTASQVGVLMVTHGIDEALVLATRIIVLAPGPGRVVRSFEAGFSRRYAAGEAIRSIKADPAFAAARGELTDAIFEGEAA
;
A
#
# COMPACT_ATOMS: atom_id res chain seq x y z
N MET A 1 5.15 -17.91 -10.53
CA MET A 1 4.73 -17.01 -9.42
C MET A 1 3.73 -16.01 -9.96
N THR A 2 2.77 -15.55 -9.15
CA THR A 2 1.79 -14.54 -9.60
C THR A 2 2.38 -13.16 -9.42
N HIS A 3 2.38 -12.35 -10.49
CA HIS A 3 2.85 -10.98 -10.51
C HIS A 3 1.70 -10.03 -10.83
N LEU A 4 1.70 -8.84 -10.22
CA LEU A 4 1.00 -7.67 -10.68
C LEU A 4 1.97 -6.86 -11.55
N VAL A 5 1.61 -6.63 -12.80
CA VAL A 5 2.49 -5.96 -13.77
C VAL A 5 1.76 -4.77 -14.37
N LEU A 6 2.38 -3.61 -14.28
CA LEU A 6 2.09 -2.43 -15.11
C LEU A 6 3.12 -2.43 -16.24
N ASP A 7 2.68 -2.48 -17.50
CA ASP A 7 3.55 -2.59 -18.68
C ASP A 7 3.32 -1.38 -19.60
N GLN A 8 4.32 -0.49 -19.67
CA GLN A 8 4.33 0.74 -20.47
C GLN A 8 3.07 1.62 -20.27
N VAL A 9 2.60 1.70 -19.03
CA VAL A 9 1.38 2.42 -18.65
C VAL A 9 1.55 3.92 -18.85
N SER A 10 0.62 4.53 -19.61
CA SER A 10 0.46 5.97 -19.72
C SER A 10 -0.97 6.37 -19.34
N ILE A 11 -1.10 7.45 -18.58
CA ILE A 11 -2.38 7.94 -18.06
C ILE A 11 -2.54 9.40 -18.46
N HIS A 12 -3.70 9.71 -19.03
CA HIS A 12 -4.09 11.07 -19.36
C HIS A 12 -5.51 11.31 -18.87
N TYR A 13 -5.70 12.38 -18.12
CA TYR A 13 -7.03 12.78 -17.65
C TYR A 13 -7.60 13.86 -18.55
N ASP A 14 -8.89 13.78 -18.84
CA ASP A 14 -9.59 14.76 -19.66
C ASP A 14 -9.43 16.18 -19.09
N GLY A 15 -9.17 17.13 -19.99
CA GLY A 15 -8.96 18.54 -19.62
C GLY A 15 -7.56 18.87 -19.08
N GLN A 16 -6.65 17.90 -18.97
CA GLN A 16 -5.25 18.16 -18.61
C GLN A 16 -4.40 18.35 -19.89
N PRO A 17 -3.49 19.35 -19.93
CA PRO A 17 -2.66 19.61 -21.12
C PRO A 17 -1.57 18.56 -21.35
N ALA A 18 -1.16 17.84 -20.29
CA ALA A 18 -0.10 16.84 -20.35
C ALA A 18 -0.54 15.53 -19.66
N PRO A 19 0.04 14.38 -20.04
CA PRO A 19 -0.23 13.12 -19.37
C PRO A 19 0.21 13.17 -17.91
N ALA A 20 -0.58 12.54 -17.03
CA ALA A 20 -0.24 12.39 -15.60
C ALA A 20 0.93 11.43 -15.43
N VAL A 21 1.00 10.38 -16.26
CA VAL A 21 2.06 9.35 -16.26
C VAL A 21 2.38 8.96 -17.70
N GLU A 22 3.66 8.70 -17.98
CA GLU A 22 4.12 8.30 -19.30
C GLU A 22 5.04 7.07 -19.25
N ARG A 23 4.62 5.98 -19.93
CA ARG A 23 5.38 4.75 -20.18
C ARG A 23 6.02 4.13 -18.93
N VAL A 24 5.29 4.08 -17.82
CA VAL A 24 5.78 3.46 -16.59
C VAL A 24 5.57 1.96 -16.64
N SER A 25 6.65 1.20 -16.33
CA SER A 25 6.61 -0.25 -16.14
C SER A 25 7.04 -0.62 -14.73
N ILE A 26 6.21 -1.42 -14.05
CA ILE A 26 6.42 -1.91 -12.69
C ILE A 26 5.99 -3.37 -12.64
N ASP A 27 6.83 -4.22 -12.07
CA ASP A 27 6.51 -5.63 -11.78
C ASP A 27 6.55 -5.87 -10.28
N ILE A 28 5.57 -6.54 -9.72
CA ILE A 28 5.42 -6.77 -8.27
C ILE A 28 5.12 -8.25 -8.06
N ALA A 29 6.03 -8.97 -7.42
CA ALA A 29 5.80 -10.35 -7.01
C ALA A 29 4.96 -10.42 -5.72
N LYS A 30 4.43 -11.61 -5.40
CA LYS A 30 3.60 -11.80 -4.19
C LYS A 30 4.34 -11.53 -2.87
N ASP A 31 5.65 -11.70 -2.85
CA ASP A 31 6.52 -11.48 -1.69
C ASP A 31 7.24 -10.13 -1.72
N ASP A 32 6.91 -9.27 -2.67
CA ASP A 32 7.44 -7.92 -2.76
C ASP A 32 6.64 -6.92 -1.94
N PHE A 33 7.35 -5.94 -1.37
CA PHE A 33 6.79 -4.71 -0.86
C PHE A 33 7.38 -3.55 -1.69
N VAL A 34 6.67 -3.17 -2.77
CA VAL A 34 7.11 -2.09 -3.67
C VAL A 34 6.52 -0.78 -3.20
N VAL A 35 7.37 0.23 -3.06
CA VAL A 35 6.94 1.58 -2.64
C VAL A 35 7.24 2.59 -3.74
N LEU A 36 6.24 3.35 -4.15
CA LEU A 36 6.37 4.49 -5.05
C LEU A 36 6.57 5.76 -4.22
N VAL A 37 7.67 6.44 -4.47
CA VAL A 37 7.98 7.75 -3.88
C VAL A 37 8.14 8.82 -4.94
N GLY A 38 7.97 10.06 -4.55
CA GLY A 38 8.12 11.24 -5.40
C GLY A 38 7.20 12.36 -4.94
N ARG A 39 7.33 13.54 -5.53
CA ARG A 39 6.54 14.72 -5.15
C ARG A 39 5.05 14.55 -5.43
N SER A 40 4.25 15.41 -4.81
CA SER A 40 2.83 15.50 -5.10
C SER A 40 2.62 15.79 -6.60
N GLY A 41 1.64 15.11 -7.20
CA GLY A 41 1.32 15.29 -8.62
C GLY A 41 2.18 14.47 -9.60
N CYS A 42 3.18 13.68 -9.16
CA CYS A 42 3.97 12.83 -10.07
C CYS A 42 3.27 11.53 -10.53
N GLY A 43 1.97 11.36 -10.25
CA GLY A 43 1.19 10.24 -10.78
C GLY A 43 1.18 8.95 -9.95
N LYS A 44 1.70 8.94 -8.70
CA LYS A 44 1.72 7.74 -7.83
C LYS A 44 0.34 7.13 -7.61
N THR A 45 -0.60 7.93 -7.12
CA THR A 45 -2.00 7.50 -6.92
C THR A 45 -2.67 7.08 -8.23
N SER A 46 -2.32 7.72 -9.35
CA SER A 46 -2.84 7.33 -10.67
C SER A 46 -2.36 5.92 -11.07
N LEU A 47 -1.09 5.60 -10.85
CA LEU A 47 -0.55 4.24 -11.07
C LEU A 47 -1.21 3.21 -10.15
N LEU A 48 -1.40 3.56 -8.88
CA LEU A 48 -2.11 2.70 -7.92
C LEU A 48 -3.56 2.46 -8.37
N ASN A 49 -4.25 3.49 -8.89
CA ASN A 49 -5.61 3.37 -9.40
C ASN A 49 -5.69 2.49 -10.66
N VAL A 50 -4.67 2.52 -11.53
CA VAL A 50 -4.58 1.56 -12.65
C VAL A 50 -4.38 0.14 -12.14
N ALA A 51 -3.48 -0.08 -11.16
CA ALA A 51 -3.29 -1.38 -10.52
C ALA A 51 -4.57 -1.87 -9.84
N ALA A 52 -5.39 -0.97 -9.29
CA ALA A 52 -6.69 -1.28 -8.68
C ALA A 52 -7.79 -1.63 -9.71
N GLY A 53 -7.62 -1.21 -10.96
CA GLY A 53 -8.66 -1.30 -12.00
C GLY A 53 -9.72 -0.21 -11.89
N LEU A 54 -9.39 0.91 -11.24
CA LEU A 54 -10.25 2.09 -11.09
C LEU A 54 -10.05 3.10 -12.24
N VAL A 55 -8.89 3.04 -12.89
CA VAL A 55 -8.52 3.88 -14.03
C VAL A 55 -7.97 2.98 -15.13
N GLU A 56 -8.47 3.15 -16.35
CA GLU A 56 -7.94 2.48 -17.54
C GLU A 56 -6.80 3.33 -18.12
N PRO A 57 -5.62 2.73 -18.40
CA PRO A 57 -4.52 3.47 -19.02
C PRO A 57 -4.83 3.78 -20.50
N VAL A 58 -4.42 4.97 -20.99
CA VAL A 58 -4.57 5.32 -22.42
C VAL A 58 -3.57 4.57 -23.30
N ARG A 59 -2.47 4.09 -22.74
CA ARG A 59 -1.48 3.20 -23.38
C ARG A 59 -0.90 2.24 -22.36
N GLY A 60 -0.40 1.11 -22.85
CA GLY A 60 0.10 0.03 -22.00
C GLY A 60 -1.02 -0.81 -21.42
N ARG A 61 -0.71 -1.58 -20.40
CA ARG A 61 -1.68 -2.49 -19.76
C ARG A 61 -1.29 -2.76 -18.31
N ALA A 62 -2.29 -3.17 -17.52
CA ALA A 62 -2.08 -3.74 -16.19
C ALA A 62 -2.56 -5.19 -16.18
N THR A 63 -1.83 -6.09 -15.51
CA THR A 63 -2.18 -7.51 -15.43
C THR A 63 -1.89 -8.10 -14.06
N ILE A 64 -2.65 -9.14 -13.65
CA ILE A 64 -2.31 -10.02 -12.51
C ILE A 64 -2.26 -11.45 -13.03
N GLY A 65 -1.09 -12.12 -12.86
CA GLY A 65 -0.87 -13.46 -13.38
C GLY A 65 -1.13 -13.58 -14.88
N GLY A 66 -0.80 -12.55 -15.66
CA GLY A 66 -1.02 -12.45 -17.09
C GLY A 66 -2.46 -12.09 -17.51
N ARG A 67 -3.42 -12.03 -16.58
CA ARG A 67 -4.81 -11.63 -16.86
C ARG A 67 -4.94 -10.12 -16.81
N PRO A 68 -5.55 -9.47 -17.83
CA PRO A 68 -5.75 -8.01 -17.82
C PRO A 68 -6.57 -7.53 -16.63
N ILE A 69 -6.20 -6.38 -16.08
CA ILE A 69 -6.97 -5.64 -15.10
C ILE A 69 -7.82 -4.61 -15.86
N THR A 70 -9.13 -4.86 -15.94
CA THR A 70 -10.10 -3.99 -16.63
C THR A 70 -11.13 -3.38 -15.66
N ALA A 71 -11.21 -3.89 -14.43
CA ALA A 71 -12.12 -3.43 -13.39
C ALA A 71 -11.59 -3.83 -12.01
N PRO A 72 -12.11 -3.29 -10.90
CA PRO A 72 -11.83 -3.78 -9.56
C PRO A 72 -12.08 -5.28 -9.42
N GLY A 73 -11.24 -5.99 -8.68
CA GLY A 73 -11.31 -7.44 -8.53
C GLY A 73 -11.00 -7.92 -7.12
N SER A 74 -11.39 -9.15 -6.79
CA SER A 74 -11.16 -9.75 -5.46
C SER A 74 -9.71 -10.24 -5.25
N ASP A 75 -8.90 -10.26 -6.29
CA ASP A 75 -7.48 -10.63 -6.26
C ASP A 75 -6.58 -9.51 -5.68
N ARG A 76 -7.14 -8.33 -5.48
CA ARG A 76 -6.46 -7.17 -4.91
C ARG A 76 -7.40 -6.35 -4.02
N ALA A 77 -6.84 -5.68 -3.01
CA ALA A 77 -7.59 -4.80 -2.14
C ALA A 77 -6.90 -3.45 -2.03
N VAL A 78 -7.68 -2.38 -1.92
CA VAL A 78 -7.19 -1.01 -1.79
C VAL A 78 -7.46 -0.48 -0.40
N VAL A 79 -6.45 0.13 0.22
CA VAL A 79 -6.58 0.96 1.41
C VAL A 79 -6.32 2.40 0.98
N PHE A 80 -7.36 3.20 1.00
CA PHE A 80 -7.28 4.61 0.62
C PHE A 80 -6.72 5.46 1.77
N GLN A 81 -6.20 6.62 1.44
CA GLN A 81 -5.70 7.63 2.39
C GLN A 81 -6.76 8.00 3.45
N ASN A 82 -8.00 8.17 3.02
CA ASN A 82 -9.14 8.24 3.93
C ASN A 82 -9.64 6.83 4.17
N ASP A 83 -9.80 6.42 5.43
CA ASP A 83 -10.13 5.04 5.89
C ASP A 83 -11.28 4.40 5.10
N ALA A 84 -12.16 5.21 4.48
CA ALA A 84 -13.35 4.77 3.71
C ALA A 84 -14.18 3.69 4.44
N LEU A 85 -14.20 3.73 5.77
CA LEU A 85 -14.98 2.81 6.58
C LEU A 85 -16.47 3.17 6.51
N PHE A 86 -17.32 2.16 6.62
CA PHE A 86 -18.76 2.35 6.70
C PHE A 86 -19.13 2.88 8.08
N PRO A 87 -19.55 4.16 8.25
CA PRO A 87 -19.74 4.75 9.57
C PRO A 87 -20.89 4.13 10.36
N TRP A 88 -21.87 3.53 9.69
CA TRP A 88 -23.02 2.85 10.33
C TRP A 88 -22.72 1.42 10.80
N LEU A 89 -21.53 0.88 10.50
CA LEU A 89 -21.06 -0.44 10.94
C LEU A 89 -20.09 -0.32 12.12
N THR A 90 -19.97 -1.37 12.91
CA THR A 90 -18.92 -1.55 13.90
C THR A 90 -17.57 -1.87 13.22
N ALA A 91 -16.47 -1.92 14.00
CA ALA A 91 -15.18 -2.35 13.49
C ALA A 91 -15.25 -3.78 12.93
N ARG A 92 -15.83 -4.73 13.69
CA ARG A 92 -16.02 -6.12 13.26
C ARG A 92 -16.87 -6.22 12.00
N GLU A 93 -17.96 -5.49 11.93
CA GLU A 93 -18.85 -5.49 10.76
C GLU A 93 -18.17 -4.91 9.52
N ASN A 94 -17.34 -3.87 9.67
CA ASN A 94 -16.52 -3.34 8.58
C ASN A 94 -15.58 -4.41 8.02
N VAL A 95 -14.84 -5.10 8.89
CA VAL A 95 -13.93 -6.17 8.50
C VAL A 95 -14.69 -7.34 7.86
N ALA A 96 -15.82 -7.74 8.46
CA ALA A 96 -16.64 -8.85 7.96
C ALA A 96 -17.40 -8.54 6.66
N PHE A 97 -17.40 -7.29 6.19
CA PHE A 97 -18.26 -6.87 5.08
C PHE A 97 -18.00 -7.64 3.78
N ALA A 98 -16.73 -7.80 3.39
CA ALA A 98 -16.37 -8.56 2.19
C ALA A 98 -16.79 -10.05 2.30
N LEU A 99 -16.65 -10.64 3.48
CA LEU A 99 -17.06 -12.02 3.76
C LEU A 99 -18.58 -12.16 3.70
N ARG A 100 -19.33 -11.15 4.15
CA ARG A 100 -20.79 -11.11 4.05
C ARG A 100 -21.25 -11.13 2.58
N LEU A 101 -20.63 -10.34 1.72
CA LEU A 101 -20.95 -10.31 0.28
C LEU A 101 -20.64 -11.65 -0.40
N ARG A 102 -19.67 -12.41 0.10
CA ARG A 102 -19.32 -13.76 -0.38
C ARG A 102 -20.21 -14.86 0.21
N GLY A 103 -21.24 -14.53 1.00
CA GLY A 103 -22.17 -15.48 1.58
C GLY A 103 -21.63 -16.30 2.76
N VAL A 104 -20.49 -15.92 3.35
CA VAL A 104 -19.90 -16.61 4.50
C VAL A 104 -20.86 -16.55 5.70
N ARG A 105 -21.01 -17.66 6.43
CA ARG A 105 -21.92 -17.78 7.59
C ARG A 105 -21.57 -16.76 8.68
N ALA A 106 -22.59 -16.26 9.41
CA ALA A 106 -22.43 -15.19 10.38
C ALA A 106 -21.36 -15.48 11.47
N ALA A 107 -21.39 -16.69 12.05
CA ALA A 107 -20.42 -17.07 13.09
C ALA A 107 -18.98 -17.17 12.56
N GLU A 108 -18.81 -17.67 11.33
CA GLU A 108 -17.50 -17.80 10.70
C GLU A 108 -16.92 -16.42 10.34
N ARG A 109 -17.70 -15.54 9.72
CA ARG A 109 -17.23 -14.20 9.38
C ARG A 109 -16.92 -13.33 10.61
N ALA A 110 -17.67 -13.52 11.73
CA ALA A 110 -17.37 -12.84 12.98
C ALA A 110 -16.02 -13.28 13.54
N ARG A 111 -15.78 -14.60 13.58
CA ARG A 111 -14.48 -15.16 14.01
C ARG A 111 -13.33 -14.65 13.15
N THR A 112 -13.45 -14.75 11.82
CA THR A 112 -12.42 -14.25 10.89
C THR A 112 -12.18 -12.76 11.07
N ALA A 113 -13.23 -11.95 11.32
CA ALA A 113 -13.07 -10.54 11.56
C ALA A 113 -12.33 -10.26 12.88
N ASP A 114 -12.63 -11.01 13.94
CA ASP A 114 -11.94 -10.89 15.23
C ASP A 114 -10.47 -11.32 15.12
N ASP A 115 -10.17 -12.40 14.41
CA ASP A 115 -8.80 -12.85 14.14
C ASP A 115 -8.00 -11.75 13.37
N LEU A 116 -8.61 -11.12 12.37
CA LEU A 116 -7.99 -10.04 11.61
C LEU A 116 -7.83 -8.75 12.43
N LEU A 117 -8.79 -8.45 13.33
CA LEU A 117 -8.65 -7.33 14.26
C LEU A 117 -7.51 -7.59 15.26
N ALA A 118 -7.36 -8.81 15.77
CA ALA A 118 -6.24 -9.19 16.61
C ALA A 118 -4.90 -9.05 15.87
N LEU A 119 -4.83 -9.49 14.61
CA LEU A 119 -3.64 -9.36 13.75
C LEU A 119 -3.17 -7.90 13.61
N VAL A 120 -4.12 -6.95 13.56
CA VAL A 120 -3.82 -5.50 13.54
C VAL A 120 -3.75 -4.87 14.95
N LYS A 121 -3.66 -5.67 16.01
CA LYS A 121 -3.55 -5.23 17.42
C LYS A 121 -4.75 -4.36 17.86
N LEU A 122 -5.95 -4.81 17.50
CA LEU A 122 -7.24 -4.22 17.89
C LEU A 122 -8.13 -5.24 18.62
N ASP A 123 -7.51 -6.10 19.44
CA ASP A 123 -8.24 -7.04 20.28
C ASP A 123 -9.31 -6.34 21.12
N GLY A 124 -10.51 -6.90 21.15
CA GLY A 124 -11.63 -6.36 21.94
C GLY A 124 -12.26 -5.07 21.38
N ALA A 125 -11.78 -4.55 20.23
CA ALA A 125 -12.36 -3.35 19.61
C ALA A 125 -13.48 -3.65 18.60
N GLY A 126 -13.84 -4.92 18.39
CA GLY A 126 -14.76 -5.34 17.34
C GLY A 126 -16.15 -4.70 17.41
N ASP A 127 -16.68 -4.46 18.60
CA ASP A 127 -18.02 -3.88 18.82
C ASP A 127 -18.05 -2.34 18.83
N LYS A 128 -16.86 -1.69 18.79
CA LYS A 128 -16.78 -0.23 18.74
C LYS A 128 -17.30 0.30 17.41
N ARG A 129 -18.01 1.42 17.49
CA ARG A 129 -18.41 2.21 16.33
C ARG A 129 -17.23 2.98 15.78
N ILE A 130 -17.27 3.32 14.50
CA ILE A 130 -16.15 3.99 13.81
C ILE A 130 -15.78 5.34 14.46
N TRP A 131 -16.76 6.09 14.95
CA TRP A 131 -16.52 7.37 15.64
C TRP A 131 -15.90 7.25 17.04
N GLU A 132 -15.91 6.05 17.65
CA GLU A 132 -15.26 5.76 18.94
C GLU A 132 -13.76 5.39 18.75
N LEU A 133 -13.30 5.25 17.50
CA LEU A 133 -11.96 4.87 17.17
C LEU A 133 -11.07 6.08 16.87
N SER A 134 -9.83 6.06 17.35
CA SER A 134 -8.82 7.02 16.89
C SER A 134 -8.52 6.84 15.39
N SER A 135 -7.89 7.85 14.75
CA SER A 135 -7.49 7.77 13.35
C SER A 135 -6.62 6.53 13.06
N GLY A 136 -5.62 6.25 13.91
CA GLY A 136 -4.78 5.06 13.76
C GLY A 136 -5.54 3.74 14.00
N MET A 137 -6.56 3.72 14.84
CA MET A 137 -7.43 2.54 14.99
C MET A 137 -8.29 2.33 13.74
N ARG A 138 -8.90 3.39 13.21
CA ARG A 138 -9.69 3.32 11.97
C ARG A 138 -8.85 2.79 10.81
N GLN A 139 -7.62 3.28 10.67
CA GLN A 139 -6.71 2.82 9.62
C GLN A 139 -6.38 1.34 9.75
N ARG A 140 -6.15 0.84 10.97
CA ARG A 140 -5.96 -0.61 11.22
C ARG A 140 -7.21 -1.42 10.92
N VAL A 141 -8.41 -0.92 11.19
CA VAL A 141 -9.67 -1.54 10.75
C VAL A 141 -9.74 -1.60 9.21
N GLY A 142 -9.33 -0.54 8.51
CA GLY A 142 -9.25 -0.51 7.05
C GLY A 142 -8.31 -1.56 6.48
N LEU A 143 -7.14 -1.76 7.10
CA LEU A 143 -6.20 -2.83 6.74
C LEU A 143 -6.80 -4.22 6.97
N ALA A 144 -7.40 -4.46 8.15
CA ALA A 144 -8.06 -5.73 8.46
C ALA A 144 -9.20 -6.04 7.47
N ARG A 145 -10.00 -5.03 7.10
CA ARG A 145 -11.06 -5.14 6.09
C ARG A 145 -10.50 -5.53 4.70
N ALA A 146 -9.39 -4.91 4.30
CA ALA A 146 -8.74 -5.23 3.03
C ALA A 146 -8.25 -6.68 3.02
N LEU A 147 -7.65 -7.15 4.11
CA LEU A 147 -7.17 -8.53 4.25
C LEU A 147 -8.31 -9.57 4.32
N ALA A 148 -9.50 -9.19 4.82
CA ALA A 148 -10.66 -10.09 4.88
C ALA A 148 -11.11 -10.58 3.50
N ALA A 149 -10.80 -9.83 2.44
CA ALA A 149 -11.02 -10.27 1.06
C ALA A 149 -10.04 -11.37 0.60
N ALA A 150 -9.02 -11.71 1.39
CA ALA A 150 -7.93 -12.63 1.04
C ALA A 150 -7.28 -12.27 -0.32
N PRO A 151 -6.84 -11.01 -0.51
CA PRO A 151 -6.29 -10.56 -1.77
C PRO A 151 -4.91 -11.18 -2.03
N GLN A 152 -4.48 -11.20 -3.30
CA GLN A 152 -3.11 -11.53 -3.67
C GLN A 152 -2.20 -10.31 -3.61
N PHE A 153 -2.77 -9.12 -3.81
CA PHE A 153 -2.06 -7.84 -3.75
C PHE A 153 -2.80 -6.82 -2.89
N LEU A 154 -2.04 -6.09 -2.07
CA LEU A 154 -2.53 -4.99 -1.25
C LEU A 154 -2.00 -3.66 -1.81
N LEU A 155 -2.92 -2.76 -2.12
CA LEU A 155 -2.64 -1.45 -2.69
C LEU A 155 -2.89 -0.38 -1.62
N LEU A 156 -1.85 0.35 -1.23
CA LEU A 156 -1.89 1.28 -0.10
C LEU A 156 -1.61 2.71 -0.58
N ASP A 157 -2.61 3.59 -0.50
CA ASP A 157 -2.48 5.00 -0.86
C ASP A 157 -2.25 5.86 0.36
N GLU A 158 -1.01 6.29 0.58
CA GLU A 158 -0.56 7.11 1.72
C GLU A 158 -1.08 6.64 3.09
N PRO A 159 -0.94 5.34 3.43
CA PRO A 159 -1.60 4.75 4.59
C PRO A 159 -1.13 5.32 5.93
N LEU A 160 -0.05 6.10 5.98
CA LEU A 160 0.55 6.61 7.21
C LEU A 160 0.55 8.15 7.29
N GLY A 161 0.08 8.84 6.23
CA GLY A 161 0.21 10.28 6.09
C GLY A 161 -0.49 11.10 7.19
N ALA A 162 -1.66 10.65 7.67
CA ALA A 162 -2.47 11.36 8.67
C ALA A 162 -2.13 11.01 10.13
N LEU A 163 -1.07 10.22 10.37
CA LEU A 163 -0.72 9.72 11.70
C LEU A 163 0.38 10.56 12.37
N ASP A 164 0.26 10.74 13.70
CA ASP A 164 1.37 11.25 14.51
C ASP A 164 2.59 10.30 14.49
N ALA A 165 3.75 10.80 14.89
CA ALA A 165 5.01 10.07 14.78
C ALA A 165 5.01 8.70 15.50
N LEU A 166 4.44 8.63 16.73
CA LEU A 166 4.42 7.38 17.50
C LEU A 166 3.44 6.36 16.90
N THR A 167 2.28 6.83 16.48
CA THR A 167 1.27 5.99 15.82
C THR A 167 1.80 5.50 14.47
N ARG A 168 2.52 6.33 13.72
CA ARG A 168 3.16 5.98 12.45
C ARG A 168 4.20 4.87 12.64
N GLU A 169 5.08 4.96 13.65
CA GLU A 169 6.08 3.92 13.94
C GLU A 169 5.41 2.57 14.27
N ARG A 170 4.33 2.61 15.08
CA ARG A 170 3.55 1.40 15.39
C ARG A 170 2.88 0.81 14.15
N MET A 171 2.40 1.66 13.24
CA MET A 171 1.78 1.21 11.99
C MET A 171 2.80 0.62 11.02
N GLN A 172 4.03 1.17 10.94
CA GLN A 172 5.12 0.55 10.17
C GLN A 172 5.38 -0.88 10.65
N THR A 173 5.50 -1.07 11.96
CA THR A 173 5.62 -2.41 12.56
C THR A 173 4.44 -3.31 12.18
N THR A 174 3.22 -2.81 12.32
CA THR A 174 2.01 -3.59 11.97
C THR A 174 1.99 -3.99 10.50
N LEU A 175 2.37 -3.09 9.58
CA LEU A 175 2.44 -3.38 8.14
C LEU A 175 3.50 -4.44 7.83
N LEU A 176 4.66 -4.39 8.47
CA LEU A 176 5.71 -5.41 8.31
C LEU A 176 5.28 -6.76 8.88
N ASP A 177 4.67 -6.79 10.07
CA ASP A 177 4.12 -8.00 10.68
C ASP A 177 3.08 -8.65 9.73
N LEU A 178 2.16 -7.83 9.18
CA LEU A 178 1.14 -8.28 8.23
C LEU A 178 1.74 -8.82 6.93
N TRP A 179 2.69 -8.10 6.34
CA TRP A 179 3.35 -8.50 5.11
C TRP A 179 4.09 -9.83 5.29
N THR A 180 4.85 -9.95 6.38
CA THR A 180 5.59 -11.18 6.70
C THR A 180 4.65 -12.38 6.91
N ALA A 181 3.50 -12.17 7.57
CA ALA A 181 2.55 -13.23 7.89
C ALA A 181 1.68 -13.64 6.68
N SER A 182 1.28 -12.68 5.82
CA SER A 182 0.28 -12.92 4.77
C SER A 182 0.87 -13.30 3.42
N GLN A 183 2.15 -13.01 3.18
CA GLN A 183 2.83 -13.21 1.89
C GLN A 183 2.08 -12.59 0.70
N VAL A 184 1.41 -11.47 0.90
CA VAL A 184 0.76 -10.69 -0.16
C VAL A 184 1.76 -9.75 -0.81
N GLY A 185 1.67 -9.55 -2.12
CA GLY A 185 2.41 -8.48 -2.80
C GLY A 185 1.84 -7.12 -2.40
N VAL A 186 2.69 -6.15 -2.13
CA VAL A 186 2.26 -4.80 -1.72
C VAL A 186 2.75 -3.76 -2.72
N LEU A 187 1.83 -2.89 -3.16
CA LEU A 187 2.16 -1.62 -3.81
C LEU A 187 1.71 -0.49 -2.89
N MET A 188 2.65 0.28 -2.39
CA MET A 188 2.38 1.43 -1.51
C MET A 188 2.82 2.73 -2.16
N VAL A 189 2.03 3.76 -1.97
CA VAL A 189 2.37 5.14 -2.31
C VAL A 189 2.63 5.91 -1.03
N THR A 190 3.72 6.65 -0.98
CA THR A 190 4.02 7.57 0.11
C THR A 190 4.92 8.72 -0.36
N HIS A 191 4.94 9.79 0.42
CA HIS A 191 5.94 10.86 0.31
C HIS A 191 7.01 10.77 1.43
N GLY A 192 6.87 9.80 2.33
CA GLY A 192 7.78 9.60 3.47
C GLY A 192 8.99 8.73 3.10
N ILE A 193 10.18 9.33 3.06
CA ILE A 193 11.45 8.62 2.74
C ILE A 193 11.72 7.50 3.74
N ASP A 194 11.61 7.78 5.04
CA ASP A 194 11.85 6.80 6.09
C ASP A 194 10.82 5.64 6.05
N GLU A 195 9.57 5.94 5.68
CA GLU A 195 8.55 4.92 5.48
C GLU A 195 8.91 3.98 4.34
N ALA A 196 9.32 4.56 3.21
CA ALA A 196 9.75 3.79 2.05
C ALA A 196 10.93 2.87 2.39
N LEU A 197 11.96 3.40 3.05
CA LEU A 197 13.15 2.62 3.43
C LEU A 197 12.83 1.47 4.39
N VAL A 198 12.00 1.73 5.41
CA VAL A 198 11.64 0.70 6.42
C VAL A 198 10.79 -0.42 5.84
N LEU A 199 9.83 -0.07 4.98
CA LEU A 199 8.78 -0.99 4.53
C LEU A 199 9.14 -1.71 3.23
N ALA A 200 9.86 -1.06 2.31
CA ALA A 200 10.05 -1.59 0.97
C ALA A 200 11.05 -2.75 0.91
N THR A 201 10.80 -3.67 -0.02
CA THR A 201 11.81 -4.51 -0.64
C THR A 201 12.43 -3.80 -1.84
N ARG A 202 11.62 -2.96 -2.52
CA ARG A 202 12.05 -2.15 -3.66
C ARG A 202 11.33 -0.80 -3.66
N ILE A 203 12.10 0.27 -3.86
CA ILE A 203 11.60 1.65 -3.94
C ILE A 203 11.74 2.15 -5.38
N ILE A 204 10.68 2.73 -5.91
CA ILE A 204 10.65 3.33 -7.24
C ILE A 204 10.41 4.83 -7.09
N VAL A 205 11.35 5.63 -7.58
CA VAL A 205 11.28 7.09 -7.58
C VAL A 205 10.62 7.56 -8.88
N LEU A 206 9.59 8.39 -8.73
CA LEU A 206 8.88 9.01 -9.86
C LEU A 206 9.17 10.51 -9.92
N ALA A 207 9.55 10.99 -11.11
CA ALA A 207 9.62 12.42 -11.41
C ALA A 207 8.24 12.97 -11.79
N PRO A 208 7.97 14.27 -11.56
CA PRO A 208 6.76 14.94 -12.03
C PRO A 208 6.85 15.33 -13.51
N GLY A 209 5.71 15.56 -14.13
CA GLY A 209 5.43 16.28 -15.34
C GLY A 209 6.02 15.82 -16.68
N PRO A 210 5.63 14.71 -17.28
CA PRO A 210 4.78 13.62 -16.82
C PRO A 210 5.48 12.67 -15.88
N GLY A 211 4.69 11.94 -15.06
CA GLY A 211 5.19 10.93 -14.15
C GLY A 211 5.97 9.83 -14.88
N ARG A 212 7.26 9.70 -14.59
CA ARG A 212 8.15 8.67 -15.14
C ARG A 212 9.05 8.10 -14.07
N VAL A 213 9.49 6.86 -14.26
CA VAL A 213 10.48 6.25 -13.35
C VAL A 213 11.84 6.90 -13.58
N VAL A 214 12.41 7.47 -12.52
CA VAL A 214 13.76 8.04 -12.52
C VAL A 214 14.76 6.99 -12.09
N ARG A 215 14.45 6.32 -10.97
CA ARG A 215 15.37 5.36 -10.36
C ARG A 215 14.61 4.29 -9.60
N SER A 216 15.20 3.10 -9.51
CA SER A 216 14.73 2.01 -8.67
C SER A 216 15.85 1.59 -7.72
N PHE A 217 15.50 1.39 -6.45
CA PHE A 217 16.41 0.97 -5.39
C PHE A 217 15.92 -0.34 -4.80
N GLU A 218 16.82 -1.31 -4.64
CA GLU A 218 16.58 -2.45 -3.78
C GLU A 218 16.75 -2.03 -2.32
N ALA A 219 15.75 -2.31 -1.49
CA ALA A 219 15.75 -1.98 -0.06
C ALA A 219 15.70 -3.26 0.77
N GLY A 220 16.74 -3.49 1.58
CA GLY A 220 16.87 -4.71 2.37
C GLY A 220 16.36 -4.61 3.80
N PHE A 221 15.92 -3.43 4.24
CA PHE A 221 15.59 -3.18 5.65
C PHE A 221 14.35 -3.92 6.13
N SER A 222 13.33 -4.04 5.29
CA SER A 222 12.14 -4.85 5.58
C SER A 222 12.46 -6.33 5.76
N ARG A 223 13.40 -6.87 4.99
CA ARG A 223 13.86 -8.25 5.11
C ARG A 223 14.69 -8.48 6.38
N ARG A 224 15.48 -7.48 6.83
CA ARG A 224 16.18 -7.50 8.11
C ARG A 224 15.19 -7.57 9.27
N TYR A 225 14.10 -6.79 9.21
CA TYR A 225 13.01 -6.87 10.18
C TYR A 225 12.36 -8.25 10.18
N ALA A 226 12.04 -8.81 9.03
CA ALA A 226 11.46 -10.14 8.89
C ALA A 226 12.39 -11.26 9.43
N ALA A 227 13.72 -11.03 9.43
CA ALA A 227 14.71 -11.87 10.05
C ALA A 227 14.84 -11.68 11.58
N GLY A 228 14.04 -10.79 12.20
CA GLY A 228 13.96 -10.58 13.64
C GLY A 228 14.75 -9.38 14.17
N GLU A 229 15.33 -8.53 13.29
CA GLU A 229 16.02 -7.33 13.73
C GLU A 229 15.02 -6.23 14.14
N ALA A 230 15.29 -5.55 15.26
CA ALA A 230 14.41 -4.48 15.73
C ALA A 230 14.46 -3.24 14.81
N ILE A 231 13.30 -2.63 14.52
CA ILE A 231 13.22 -1.41 13.69
C ILE A 231 14.16 -0.29 14.18
N ARG A 232 14.30 -0.14 15.51
CA ARG A 232 15.20 0.88 16.08
C ARG A 232 16.66 0.63 15.73
N SER A 233 17.11 -0.63 15.75
CA SER A 233 18.46 -1.00 15.34
C SER A 233 18.67 -0.74 13.86
N ILE A 234 17.72 -1.10 13.02
CA ILE A 234 17.74 -0.84 11.58
C ILE A 234 17.85 0.66 11.28
N LYS A 235 17.04 1.50 11.93
CA LYS A 235 17.07 2.97 11.73
C LYS A 235 18.34 3.63 12.29
N ALA A 236 19.02 3.00 13.26
CA ALA A 236 20.28 3.49 13.83
C ALA A 236 21.51 3.06 13.00
N ASP A 237 21.34 2.17 12.03
CA ASP A 237 22.44 1.71 11.17
C ASP A 237 22.92 2.85 10.24
N PRO A 238 24.23 3.10 10.13
CA PRO A 238 24.78 4.06 9.17
C PRO A 238 24.32 3.82 7.72
N ALA A 239 24.11 2.55 7.33
CA ALA A 239 23.58 2.21 6.01
C ALA A 239 22.18 2.76 5.77
N PHE A 240 21.35 2.86 6.83
CA PHE A 240 20.02 3.48 6.71
C PHE A 240 20.12 4.99 6.44
N ALA A 241 21.03 5.67 7.11
CA ALA A 241 21.27 7.09 6.88
C ALA A 241 21.85 7.36 5.47
N ALA A 242 22.78 6.52 4.99
CA ALA A 242 23.30 6.59 3.63
C ALA A 242 22.19 6.38 2.58
N ALA A 243 21.38 5.34 2.72
CA ALA A 243 20.24 5.07 1.82
C ALA A 243 19.21 6.21 1.83
N ARG A 244 18.99 6.86 2.98
CA ARG A 244 18.14 8.05 3.08
C ARG A 244 18.70 9.21 2.24
N GLY A 245 20.01 9.46 2.31
CA GLY A 245 20.69 10.46 1.48
C GLY A 245 20.49 10.18 -0.01
N GLU A 246 20.84 8.98 -0.45
CA GLU A 246 20.71 8.57 -1.86
C GLU A 246 19.27 8.68 -2.38
N LEU A 247 18.29 8.28 -1.58
CA LEU A 247 16.88 8.37 -1.98
C LEU A 247 16.41 9.82 -2.05
N THR A 248 16.87 10.66 -1.12
CA THR A 248 16.59 12.10 -1.11
C THR A 248 17.14 12.76 -2.37
N ASP A 249 18.41 12.50 -2.69
CA ASP A 249 19.07 13.06 -3.88
C ASP A 249 18.35 12.64 -5.17
N ALA A 250 17.97 11.36 -5.28
CA ALA A 250 17.23 10.86 -6.45
C ALA A 250 15.84 11.52 -6.63
N ILE A 251 15.16 11.88 -5.53
CA ILE A 251 13.90 12.61 -5.59
C ILE A 251 14.14 14.04 -6.13
N PHE A 252 15.20 14.73 -5.67
CA PHE A 252 15.54 16.07 -6.16
C PHE A 252 16.07 16.08 -7.59
N GLU A 253 16.90 15.09 -7.98
CA GLU A 253 17.38 14.96 -9.36
C GLU A 253 16.22 14.78 -10.36
N GLY A 254 15.19 14.02 -9.96
CA GLY A 254 13.98 13.84 -10.75
C GLY A 254 13.18 15.14 -11.00
N GLU A 255 13.43 16.20 -10.23
CA GLU A 255 12.82 17.52 -10.40
C GLU A 255 13.50 18.38 -11.47
N ALA A 256 14.80 18.16 -11.64
CA ALA A 256 15.62 18.97 -12.55
C ALA A 256 15.61 18.45 -14.01
N ALA A 257 15.05 17.26 -14.24
CA ALA A 257 15.01 16.55 -15.52
C ALA A 257 13.64 16.58 -16.20
#